data_0b1e65b8dd1ac7ec58edf225d61e9d80
#
_entry.id   0b1e65b8dd1ac7ec58edf225d61e9d80
#
_cell.length_a   1.000
_cell.length_b   1.000
_cell.length_c   1.000
_cell.angle_alpha   90.00
_cell.angle_beta   90.00
_cell.angle_gamma   90.00
#
_symmetry.space_group_name_H-M   'P 1'
#
loop_
_entity.id
_entity.type
_entity.pdbx_description
1 polymer ?
#
loop_
_entity_poly.entity_id
_entity_poly.type
_entity_poly.pdbx_seq_one_letter_code
_entity_poly.pdbx_strand_id
1 'polypeptide(L)'
;MNTNELMGVAQNPVSRMQEYERKDYDFLKRFLSNVIDSRTSHKWEIQKMEDFADYDALLYCDGVPVRAFEIKMRRGDNLTRYSEQMVEIDKSNRQPENAFFFYYSEDEKYVYLLSNDYLKSLAHQGKIPSKMHTAWASTVNHSKGKWDKPSYMVDRKYWTVFELKNNNYIKIEQNEE
;
A
#
# COMPACT_ATOMS: atom_id res chain seq x y z
N MET A 1 -46.87 8.50 11.66
CA MET A 1 -45.74 7.68 11.18
C MET A 1 -44.81 8.59 10.41
N ASN A 2 -43.62 8.86 10.95
CA ASN A 2 -42.65 9.76 10.35
C ASN A 2 -41.83 9.05 9.27
N THR A 3 -41.94 9.52 8.03
CA THR A 3 -41.26 8.97 6.82
C THR A 3 -39.85 9.53 6.59
N ASN A 4 -39.12 9.92 7.64
CA ASN A 4 -37.83 10.62 7.53
C ASN A 4 -36.59 9.79 7.90
N GLU A 5 -36.66 8.46 7.91
CA GLU A 5 -35.53 7.60 8.34
C GLU A 5 -34.84 6.80 7.24
N LEU A 6 -34.98 7.10 5.96
CA LEU A 6 -34.37 6.29 4.90
C LEU A 6 -33.59 7.09 3.83
N MET A 7 -33.09 8.27 4.15
CA MET A 7 -32.04 8.86 3.33
C MET A 7 -30.69 8.71 4.06
N GLY A 8 -30.04 7.58 3.84
CA GLY A 8 -28.63 7.44 4.12
C GLY A 8 -27.90 8.57 3.39
N VAL A 9 -27.37 9.53 4.15
CA VAL A 9 -26.60 10.66 3.61
C VAL A 9 -25.45 10.05 2.80
N ALA A 10 -25.53 10.15 1.49
CA ALA A 10 -24.45 9.73 0.59
C ALA A 10 -23.20 10.52 1.01
N GLN A 11 -22.23 9.83 1.64
CA GLN A 11 -20.99 10.48 2.06
C GLN A 11 -20.31 11.11 0.84
N ASN A 12 -19.88 12.36 0.98
CA ASN A 12 -19.12 13.05 -0.06
C ASN A 12 -17.90 12.17 -0.46
N PRO A 13 -17.67 11.89 -1.75
CA PRO A 13 -16.52 11.13 -2.22
C PRO A 13 -15.17 11.61 -1.68
N VAL A 14 -15.00 12.93 -1.51
CA VAL A 14 -13.79 13.52 -0.93
C VAL A 14 -13.61 13.14 0.53
N SER A 15 -14.67 13.20 1.34
CA SER A 15 -14.60 12.83 2.75
C SER A 15 -14.29 11.33 2.94
N ARG A 16 -14.81 10.50 2.03
CA ARG A 16 -14.53 9.06 2.03
C ARG A 16 -13.08 8.76 1.65
N MET A 17 -12.52 9.47 0.67
CA MET A 17 -11.11 9.34 0.30
C MET A 17 -10.19 9.70 1.48
N GLN A 18 -10.44 10.83 2.14
CA GLN A 18 -9.67 11.26 3.30
C GLN A 18 -9.75 10.28 4.47
N GLU A 19 -10.90 9.62 4.67
CA GLU A 19 -11.05 8.58 5.68
C GLU A 19 -10.16 7.36 5.37
N TYR A 20 -10.13 6.88 4.11
CA TYR A 20 -9.27 5.77 3.71
C TYR A 20 -7.78 6.13 3.86
N GLU A 21 -7.36 7.29 3.37
CA GLU A 21 -5.98 7.75 3.51
C GLU A 21 -5.53 7.86 4.97
N ARG A 22 -6.42 8.30 5.86
CA ARG A 22 -6.15 8.35 7.29
C ARG A 22 -5.99 6.94 7.87
N LYS A 23 -6.87 6.00 7.51
CA LYS A 23 -6.77 4.60 7.96
C LYS A 23 -5.48 3.93 7.46
N ASP A 24 -5.13 4.14 6.20
CA ASP A 24 -3.91 3.62 5.59
C ASP A 24 -2.66 4.13 6.33
N TYR A 25 -2.62 5.43 6.59
CA TYR A 25 -1.53 6.06 7.34
C TYR A 25 -1.43 5.55 8.78
N ASP A 26 -2.56 5.49 9.50
CA ASP A 26 -2.61 5.02 10.88
C ASP A 26 -2.18 3.55 10.96
N PHE A 27 -2.53 2.74 9.97
CA PHE A 27 -2.10 1.36 9.92
C PHE A 27 -0.60 1.24 9.66
N LEU A 28 -0.05 1.96 8.68
CA LEU A 28 1.40 1.99 8.44
C LEU A 28 2.18 2.39 9.70
N LYS A 29 1.69 3.41 10.42
CA LYS A 29 2.32 3.86 11.68
C LYS A 29 2.34 2.75 12.73
N ARG A 30 1.22 2.04 12.94
CA ARG A 30 1.17 0.90 13.88
C ARG A 30 2.10 -0.23 13.46
N PHE A 31 2.11 -0.58 12.18
CA PHE A 31 2.99 -1.61 11.64
C PHE A 31 4.47 -1.24 11.87
N LEU A 32 4.90 -0.05 11.50
CA LEU A 32 6.28 0.39 11.69
C LEU A 32 6.68 0.42 13.17
N SER A 33 5.80 0.86 14.06
CA SER A 33 6.04 0.82 15.50
C SER A 33 6.20 -0.60 16.04
N ASN A 34 5.64 -1.59 15.37
CA ASN A 34 5.77 -3.00 15.74
C ASN A 34 7.06 -3.65 15.22
N VAL A 35 7.49 -3.28 14.01
CA VAL A 35 8.65 -3.93 13.35
C VAL A 35 9.97 -3.20 13.54
N ILE A 36 9.95 -1.90 13.80
CA ILE A 36 11.17 -1.13 14.11
C ILE A 36 11.59 -1.46 15.54
N ASP A 37 12.82 -1.91 15.69
CA ASP A 37 13.38 -2.22 17.01
C ASP A 37 13.44 -0.97 17.89
N SER A 38 12.63 -0.94 18.95
CA SER A 38 12.56 0.16 19.93
C SER A 38 13.85 0.32 20.76
N ARG A 39 14.77 -0.66 20.69
CA ARG A 39 16.07 -0.60 21.36
C ARG A 39 17.12 0.19 20.59
N THR A 40 16.80 0.62 19.36
CA THR A 40 17.69 1.54 18.62
C THR A 40 17.67 2.92 19.27
N SER A 41 18.81 3.58 19.33
CA SER A 41 18.92 4.97 19.82
C SER A 41 18.36 6.00 18.85
N HIS A 42 17.88 5.57 17.68
CA HIS A 42 17.38 6.43 16.62
C HIS A 42 15.95 6.88 16.87
N LYS A 43 15.69 8.16 16.59
CA LYS A 43 14.35 8.72 16.64
C LYS A 43 13.66 8.51 15.28
N TRP A 44 12.58 7.74 15.28
CA TRP A 44 11.77 7.48 14.11
C TRP A 44 10.51 8.33 14.10
N GLU A 45 10.26 9.00 12.99
CA GLU A 45 9.06 9.78 12.76
C GLU A 45 8.48 9.46 11.41
N ILE A 46 7.13 9.42 11.33
CA ILE A 46 6.43 9.24 10.06
C ILE A 46 5.53 10.44 9.80
N GLN A 47 5.56 10.94 8.58
CA GLN A 47 4.76 12.06 8.12
C GLN A 47 3.82 11.61 7.01
N LYS A 48 2.51 11.91 7.16
CA LYS A 48 1.54 11.78 6.08
C LYS A 48 1.83 12.88 5.06
N MET A 49 1.80 12.51 3.78
CA MET A 49 1.95 13.50 2.71
C MET A 49 0.61 14.16 2.38
N GLU A 50 0.69 15.32 1.72
CA GLU A 50 -0.48 16.04 1.24
C GLU A 50 -1.15 15.31 0.07
N ASP A 51 -2.42 15.63 -0.15
CA ASP A 51 -3.19 15.12 -1.28
C ASP A 51 -2.45 15.41 -2.60
N PHE A 52 -2.44 14.43 -3.51
CA PHE A 52 -1.74 14.47 -4.80
C PHE A 52 -0.20 14.38 -4.76
N ALA A 53 0.41 14.10 -3.63
CA ALA A 53 1.81 13.69 -3.59
C ALA A 53 2.03 12.37 -4.36
N ASP A 54 3.25 12.13 -4.82
CA ASP A 54 3.59 10.89 -5.53
C ASP A 54 3.62 9.65 -4.61
N TYR A 55 3.62 9.87 -3.29
CA TYR A 55 3.60 8.84 -2.25
C TYR A 55 2.78 9.30 -1.04
N ASP A 56 2.29 8.35 -0.24
CA ASP A 56 1.32 8.60 0.84
C ASP A 56 1.97 8.99 2.16
N ALA A 57 3.19 8.49 2.44
CA ALA A 57 3.89 8.75 3.69
C ALA A 57 5.41 8.77 3.51
N LEU A 58 6.10 9.47 4.42
CA LEU A 58 7.55 9.57 4.49
C LEU A 58 8.05 9.23 5.89
N LEU A 59 8.99 8.29 5.99
CA LEU A 59 9.65 7.91 7.23
C LEU A 59 10.95 8.67 7.39
N TYR A 60 11.14 9.25 8.55
CA TYR A 60 12.35 9.94 8.98
C TYR A 60 13.09 9.13 10.04
N CYS A 61 14.40 9.17 9.98
CA CYS A 61 15.31 8.68 11.01
C CYS A 61 16.20 9.86 11.45
N ASP A 62 16.13 10.25 12.72
CA ASP A 62 16.87 11.39 13.27
C ASP A 62 16.70 12.69 12.45
N GLY A 63 15.47 12.93 11.96
CA GLY A 63 15.14 14.10 11.14
C GLY A 63 15.53 14.01 9.67
N VAL A 64 16.13 12.90 9.22
CA VAL A 64 16.51 12.67 7.82
C VAL A 64 15.47 11.76 7.15
N PRO A 65 14.91 12.12 5.98
CA PRO A 65 13.99 11.26 5.25
C PRO A 65 14.71 10.02 4.71
N VAL A 66 14.21 8.84 5.03
CA VAL A 66 14.87 7.56 4.68
C VAL A 66 14.05 6.65 3.79
N ARG A 67 12.71 6.70 3.87
CA ARG A 67 11.81 5.84 3.09
C ARG A 67 10.51 6.55 2.75
N ALA A 68 10.09 6.46 1.50
CA ALA A 68 8.75 6.83 1.06
C ALA A 68 7.86 5.59 0.97
N PHE A 69 6.55 5.73 1.18
CA PHE A 69 5.58 4.64 1.09
C PHE A 69 4.40 5.01 0.20
N GLU A 70 4.11 4.16 -0.75
CA GLU A 70 2.82 4.08 -1.45
C GLU A 70 2.00 2.99 -0.78
N ILE A 71 0.86 3.36 -0.18
CA ILE A 71 0.07 2.47 0.67
C ILE A 71 -1.15 1.97 -0.10
N LYS A 72 -1.48 0.69 0.02
CA LYS A 72 -2.67 0.13 -0.60
C LYS A 72 -3.30 -0.98 0.22
N MET A 73 -4.50 -0.73 0.73
CA MET A 73 -5.33 -1.77 1.30
C MET A 73 -5.89 -2.67 0.19
N ARG A 74 -5.84 -3.98 0.38
CA ARG A 74 -6.44 -4.99 -0.48
C ARG A 74 -7.68 -5.57 0.21
N ARG A 75 -8.84 -5.35 -0.40
CA ARG A 75 -10.13 -5.76 0.17
C ARG A 75 -10.29 -7.27 0.22
N GLY A 76 -10.97 -7.75 1.25
CA GLY A 76 -11.24 -9.16 1.48
C GLY A 76 -9.94 -9.97 1.53
N ASP A 77 -9.92 -11.11 0.84
CA ASP A 77 -8.77 -12.01 0.75
C ASP A 77 -7.84 -11.74 -0.45
N ASN A 78 -8.03 -10.62 -1.17
CA ASN A 78 -7.33 -10.34 -2.43
C ASN A 78 -5.81 -10.35 -2.30
N LEU A 79 -5.26 -9.98 -1.14
CA LEU A 79 -3.81 -9.98 -0.92
C LEU A 79 -3.23 -11.40 -0.86
N THR A 80 -3.94 -12.34 -0.27
CA THR A 80 -3.48 -13.72 -0.03
C THR A 80 -3.96 -14.70 -1.08
N ARG A 81 -5.12 -14.42 -1.69
CA ARG A 81 -5.75 -15.28 -2.70
C ARG A 81 -4.99 -15.34 -4.01
N TYR A 82 -4.42 -14.20 -4.44
CA TYR A 82 -3.70 -14.14 -5.70
C TYR A 82 -2.20 -14.31 -5.47
N SER A 83 -1.57 -15.14 -6.32
CA SER A 83 -0.13 -15.35 -6.32
C SER A 83 0.65 -14.11 -6.77
N GLU A 84 0.00 -13.22 -7.53
CA GLU A 84 0.60 -12.00 -8.04
C GLU A 84 -0.13 -10.77 -7.51
N GLN A 85 0.61 -9.72 -7.25
CA GLN A 85 0.07 -8.40 -6.92
C GLN A 85 0.40 -7.40 -8.03
N MET A 86 -0.57 -6.57 -8.34
CA MET A 86 -0.46 -5.57 -9.38
C MET A 86 0.16 -4.28 -8.84
N VAL A 87 1.19 -3.78 -9.52
CA VAL A 87 1.79 -2.45 -9.27
C VAL A 87 1.72 -1.62 -10.55
N GLU A 88 1.05 -0.47 -10.50
CA GLU A 88 0.93 0.44 -11.64
C GLU A 88 2.31 0.97 -12.05
N ILE A 89 2.64 0.87 -13.35
CA ILE A 89 3.95 1.29 -13.88
C ILE A 89 4.15 2.80 -13.69
N ASP A 90 3.11 3.60 -13.93
CA ASP A 90 3.18 5.05 -13.75
C ASP A 90 3.45 5.43 -12.29
N LYS A 91 2.87 4.71 -11.34
CA LYS A 91 3.15 4.88 -9.91
C LYS A 91 4.62 4.57 -9.62
N SER A 92 5.12 3.42 -10.09
CA SER A 92 6.53 3.05 -9.94
C SER A 92 7.49 4.09 -10.52
N ASN A 93 7.16 4.64 -11.69
CA ASN A 93 8.03 5.62 -12.36
C ASN A 93 8.11 6.97 -11.62
N ARG A 94 7.04 7.37 -10.93
CA ARG A 94 6.99 8.63 -10.19
C ARG A 94 7.53 8.53 -8.77
N GLN A 95 7.68 7.31 -8.24
CA GLN A 95 8.21 7.10 -6.89
C GLN A 95 9.68 7.52 -6.80
N PRO A 96 10.09 8.19 -5.69
CA PRO A 96 11.48 8.51 -5.44
C PRO A 96 12.33 7.26 -5.21
N GLU A 97 13.64 7.44 -5.22
CA GLU A 97 14.57 6.43 -4.73
C GLU A 97 14.23 6.05 -3.29
N ASN A 98 14.45 4.82 -2.92
CA ASN A 98 14.10 4.27 -1.59
C ASN A 98 12.60 4.22 -1.26
N ALA A 99 11.71 4.32 -2.25
CA ALA A 99 10.29 4.12 -2.03
C ALA A 99 9.93 2.64 -1.87
N PHE A 100 8.86 2.40 -1.09
CA PHE A 100 8.27 1.08 -0.89
C PHE A 100 6.79 1.10 -1.25
N PHE A 101 6.34 0.04 -1.93
CA PHE A 101 4.94 -0.33 -2.00
C PHE A 101 4.59 -1.10 -0.73
N PHE A 102 3.65 -0.59 0.02
CA PHE A 102 3.12 -1.16 1.26
C PHE A 102 1.69 -1.61 1.01
N TYR A 103 1.49 -2.91 0.77
CA TYR A 103 0.16 -3.49 0.58
C TYR A 103 -0.24 -4.25 1.83
N TYR A 104 -1.50 -4.10 2.25
CA TYR A 104 -1.98 -4.81 3.42
C TYR A 104 -3.40 -5.36 3.22
N SER A 105 -3.73 -6.43 3.94
CA SER A 105 -5.06 -7.04 3.93
C SER A 105 -6.04 -6.21 4.76
N GLU A 106 -7.32 -6.20 4.34
CA GLU A 106 -8.37 -5.43 5.00
C GLU A 106 -8.54 -5.79 6.50
N ASP A 107 -8.25 -7.05 6.87
CA ASP A 107 -8.23 -7.54 8.25
C ASP A 107 -6.92 -7.21 9.00
N GLU A 108 -6.01 -6.47 8.37
CA GLU A 108 -4.70 -6.07 8.91
C GLU A 108 -3.79 -7.26 9.29
N LYS A 109 -4.10 -8.46 8.85
CA LYS A 109 -3.35 -9.66 9.21
C LYS A 109 -2.06 -9.84 8.41
N TYR A 110 -2.05 -9.41 7.15
CA TYR A 110 -0.91 -9.56 6.25
C TYR A 110 -0.42 -8.22 5.74
N VAL A 111 0.90 -8.08 5.67
CA VAL A 111 1.58 -6.94 5.05
C VAL A 111 2.59 -7.44 4.03
N TYR A 112 2.55 -6.85 2.84
CA TYR A 112 3.46 -7.11 1.74
C TYR A 112 4.26 -5.84 1.45
N LEU A 113 5.58 -5.92 1.54
CA LEU A 113 6.51 -4.83 1.24
C LEU A 113 7.33 -5.16 -0.01
N LEU A 114 7.41 -4.19 -0.91
CA LEU A 114 8.25 -4.28 -2.11
C LEU A 114 9.01 -2.97 -2.32
N SER A 115 10.33 -3.03 -2.37
CA SER A 115 11.15 -1.89 -2.76
C SER A 115 10.92 -1.54 -4.23
N ASN A 116 10.73 -0.25 -4.53
CA ASN A 116 10.58 0.22 -5.91
C ASN A 116 11.85 -0.02 -6.75
N ASP A 117 13.03 0.11 -6.14
CA ASP A 117 14.30 -0.15 -6.83
C ASP A 117 14.45 -1.63 -7.19
N TYR A 118 14.03 -2.51 -6.28
CA TYR A 118 14.01 -3.95 -6.56
C TYR A 118 12.99 -4.30 -7.65
N LEU A 119 11.80 -3.72 -7.62
CA LEU A 119 10.78 -3.86 -8.67
C LEU A 119 11.33 -3.46 -10.05
N LYS A 120 11.97 -2.28 -10.15
CA LYS A 120 12.59 -1.80 -11.39
C LYS A 120 13.71 -2.73 -11.87
N SER A 121 14.51 -3.25 -10.96
CA SER A 121 15.56 -4.23 -11.27
C SER A 121 14.96 -5.53 -11.83
N LEU A 122 13.90 -6.07 -11.24
CA LEU A 122 13.21 -7.26 -11.74
C LEU A 122 12.59 -7.02 -13.12
N ALA A 123 11.99 -5.85 -13.33
CA ALA A 123 11.41 -5.47 -14.62
C ALA A 123 12.50 -5.38 -15.70
N HIS A 124 13.63 -4.72 -15.40
CA HIS A 124 14.76 -4.62 -16.32
C HIS A 124 15.35 -6.00 -16.68
N GLN A 125 15.35 -6.93 -15.75
CA GLN A 125 15.79 -8.32 -15.98
C GLN A 125 14.74 -9.19 -16.70
N GLY A 126 13.58 -8.64 -17.04
CA GLY A 126 12.48 -9.40 -17.66
C GLY A 126 11.85 -10.47 -16.75
N LYS A 127 12.04 -10.38 -15.44
CA LYS A 127 11.55 -11.37 -14.45
C LYS A 127 10.08 -11.18 -14.07
N ILE A 128 9.51 -10.01 -14.32
CA ILE A 128 8.10 -9.71 -14.04
C ILE A 128 7.39 -9.29 -15.34
N PRO A 129 6.22 -9.88 -15.63
CA PRO A 129 5.42 -9.49 -16.77
C PRO A 129 4.71 -8.16 -16.51
N SER A 130 4.46 -7.42 -17.60
CA SER A 130 3.54 -6.28 -17.58
C SER A 130 2.27 -6.63 -18.34
N LYS A 131 1.14 -6.13 -17.84
CA LYS A 131 -0.18 -6.30 -18.47
C LYS A 131 -0.92 -4.97 -18.48
N MET A 132 -1.71 -4.75 -19.52
CA MET A 132 -2.72 -3.70 -19.49
C MET A 132 -3.86 -4.14 -18.58
N HIS A 133 -4.19 -3.33 -17.60
CA HIS A 133 -5.26 -3.59 -16.65
C HIS A 133 -6.29 -2.47 -16.68
N THR A 134 -7.54 -2.82 -16.91
CA THR A 134 -8.64 -1.86 -16.87
C THR A 134 -9.16 -1.76 -15.43
N ALA A 135 -9.00 -0.62 -14.81
CA ALA A 135 -9.44 -0.36 -13.44
C ALA A 135 -10.22 0.95 -13.34
N TRP A 136 -10.95 1.11 -12.24
CA TRP A 136 -11.55 2.39 -11.93
C TRP A 136 -10.47 3.47 -11.79
N ALA A 137 -10.68 4.62 -12.42
CA ALA A 137 -9.79 5.77 -12.30
C ALA A 137 -9.69 6.25 -10.84
N SER A 138 -10.78 6.05 -10.09
CA SER A 138 -10.81 6.24 -8.64
C SER A 138 -11.64 5.12 -8.01
N THR A 139 -11.12 4.48 -6.99
CA THR A 139 -11.85 3.44 -6.23
C THR A 139 -12.95 4.03 -5.34
N VAL A 140 -12.91 5.33 -5.08
CA VAL A 140 -13.87 6.06 -4.25
C VAL A 140 -14.91 6.77 -5.10
N ASN A 141 -14.50 7.32 -6.26
CA ASN A 141 -15.37 8.05 -7.15
C ASN A 141 -15.45 7.36 -8.53
N HIS A 142 -16.41 6.48 -8.68
CA HIS A 142 -16.64 5.72 -9.92
C HIS A 142 -17.14 6.58 -11.08
N SER A 143 -17.60 7.83 -10.85
CA SER A 143 -17.99 8.77 -11.91
C SER A 143 -16.84 9.13 -12.85
N LYS A 144 -15.58 8.96 -12.42
CA LYS A 144 -14.39 9.14 -13.26
C LYS A 144 -14.19 8.05 -14.31
N GLY A 145 -15.01 6.98 -14.27
CA GLY A 145 -14.95 5.87 -15.22
C GLY A 145 -13.79 4.91 -14.98
N LYS A 146 -13.57 4.06 -15.96
CA LYS A 146 -12.47 3.07 -15.98
C LYS A 146 -11.41 3.52 -16.98
N TRP A 147 -10.15 3.31 -16.60
CA TRP A 147 -8.99 3.59 -17.44
C TRP A 147 -8.12 2.36 -17.58
N ASP A 148 -7.44 2.26 -18.69
CA ASP A 148 -6.41 1.25 -18.89
C ASP A 148 -5.12 1.71 -18.21
N LYS A 149 -4.61 0.84 -17.34
CA LYS A 149 -3.42 1.10 -16.54
C LYS A 149 -2.38 0.02 -16.82
N PRO A 150 -1.25 0.37 -17.46
CA PRO A 150 -0.16 -0.58 -17.58
C PRO A 150 0.38 -0.90 -16.18
N SER A 151 0.52 -2.19 -15.88
CA SER A 151 0.89 -2.65 -14.55
C SER A 151 1.85 -3.81 -14.61
N TYR A 152 2.81 -3.85 -13.68
CA TYR A 152 3.60 -5.03 -13.39
C TYR A 152 2.76 -6.02 -12.59
N MET A 153 2.86 -7.31 -12.96
CA MET A 153 2.28 -8.42 -12.21
C MET A 153 3.40 -9.07 -11.40
N VAL A 154 3.44 -8.75 -10.12
CA VAL A 154 4.56 -9.11 -9.24
C VAL A 154 4.20 -10.33 -8.42
N ASP A 155 4.88 -11.45 -8.68
CA ASP A 155 4.73 -12.69 -7.94
C ASP A 155 5.01 -12.45 -6.44
N ARG A 156 4.26 -13.15 -5.60
CA ARG A 156 4.37 -13.07 -4.14
C ARG A 156 5.80 -13.31 -3.63
N LYS A 157 6.56 -14.19 -4.26
CA LYS A 157 7.97 -14.50 -3.89
C LYS A 157 8.91 -13.29 -3.92
N TYR A 158 8.56 -12.22 -4.65
CA TYR A 158 9.35 -11.00 -4.70
C TYR A 158 9.01 -9.99 -3.60
N TRP A 159 7.94 -10.24 -2.85
CA TRP A 159 7.52 -9.39 -1.75
C TRP A 159 8.11 -9.87 -0.42
N THR A 160 8.49 -8.95 0.44
CA THR A 160 8.70 -9.28 1.85
C THR A 160 7.32 -9.35 2.52
N VAL A 161 6.97 -10.52 3.04
CA VAL A 161 5.65 -10.77 3.63
C VAL A 161 5.75 -10.84 5.14
N PHE A 162 4.84 -10.15 5.81
CA PHE A 162 4.66 -10.24 7.26
C PHE A 162 3.26 -10.77 7.57
N GLU A 163 3.16 -11.56 8.62
CA GLU A 163 1.90 -12.05 9.17
C GLU A 163 1.78 -11.64 10.64
N LEU A 164 0.60 -11.16 11.03
CA LEU A 164 0.30 -10.83 12.42
C LEU A 164 0.10 -12.11 13.23
N LYS A 165 0.98 -12.38 14.19
CA LYS A 165 0.93 -13.50 15.14
C LYS A 165 1.15 -12.98 16.55
N ASN A 166 0.23 -13.28 17.47
CA ASN A 166 0.33 -12.86 18.88
C ASN A 166 0.63 -11.35 19.03
N ASN A 167 -0.08 -10.50 18.28
CA ASN A 167 0.08 -9.05 18.23
C ASN A 167 1.43 -8.54 17.70
N ASN A 168 2.23 -9.39 17.05
CA ASN A 168 3.48 -9.01 16.42
C ASN A 168 3.48 -9.37 14.93
N TYR A 169 4.01 -8.48 14.11
CA TYR A 169 4.23 -8.79 12.69
C TYR A 169 5.54 -9.56 12.53
N ILE A 170 5.42 -10.81 12.09
CA ILE A 170 6.53 -11.72 11.88
C ILE A 170 6.75 -11.87 10.38
N LYS A 171 8.00 -11.64 9.93
CA LYS A 171 8.39 -11.89 8.55
C LYS A 171 8.26 -13.38 8.26
N ILE A 172 7.55 -13.70 7.17
CA ILE A 172 7.41 -15.08 6.67
C ILE A 172 8.54 -15.34 5.68
N GLU A 173 9.31 -16.41 5.91
CA GLU A 173 10.20 -16.93 4.89
C GLU A 173 9.37 -17.58 3.80
N GLN A 174 9.54 -17.14 2.58
CA GLN A 174 8.91 -17.77 1.43
C GLN A 174 9.86 -18.85 0.94
N ASN A 175 9.44 -20.11 1.05
CA ASN A 175 10.17 -21.21 0.47
C ASN A 175 10.22 -21.01 -1.04
N GLU A 176 11.42 -20.97 -1.60
CA GLU A 176 11.63 -21.06 -3.05
C GLU A 176 11.20 -22.49 -3.44
N GLU A 177 10.04 -22.63 -4.11
CA GLU A 177 9.67 -23.86 -4.82
C GLU A 177 10.32 -23.89 -6.20
#